data_46bd9076d34a3233dda3ffc408648e2f
#
_entry.id   46bd9076d34a3233dda3ffc408648e2f
#
_cell.length_a   1.000
_cell.length_b   1.000
_cell.length_c   1.000
_cell.angle_alpha   90.00
_cell.angle_beta   90.00
_cell.angle_gamma   90.00
#
_symmetry.space_group_name_H-M   'P 1'
#
loop_
_entity.id
_entity.type
_entity.pdbx_description
1 polymer ?
#
loop_
_entity_poly.entity_id
_entity_poly.type
_entity_poly.pdbx_seq_one_letter_code
_entity_poly.pdbx_strand_id
1 'polypeptide(L)' 'ETSSALGMGCVAAALSTGMSCIGGGIAVSAAASAALGAISEDGSILGKSLIFVGLAEGVCLYGLIISFMILGKF' A
#
# COMPACT_ATOMS: atom_id res chain seq x y z
N GLU A 1 -5.79 24.70 -16.99
CA GLU A 1 -5.02 23.48 -17.09
C GLU A 1 -4.68 23.14 -18.53
N THR A 2 -3.45 22.73 -18.77
CA THR A 2 -3.05 22.26 -20.10
C THR A 2 -3.22 20.74 -20.18
N SER A 3 -3.37 20.22 -21.39
CA SER A 3 -3.41 18.77 -21.62
C SER A 3 -2.14 18.09 -21.12
N SER A 4 -0.98 18.76 -21.27
CA SER A 4 0.31 18.23 -20.78
C SER A 4 0.32 18.12 -19.26
N ALA A 5 -0.15 19.14 -18.55
CA ALA A 5 -0.21 19.12 -17.10
C ALA A 5 -1.16 18.03 -16.60
N LEU A 6 -2.33 17.90 -17.22
CA LEU A 6 -3.29 16.86 -16.86
C LEU A 6 -2.70 15.47 -17.10
N GLY A 7 -2.06 15.25 -18.25
CA GLY A 7 -1.43 13.99 -18.56
C GLY A 7 -0.34 13.61 -17.57
N MET A 8 0.52 14.57 -17.22
CA MET A 8 1.57 14.34 -16.22
C MET A 8 0.98 14.05 -14.85
N GLY A 9 -0.09 14.73 -14.46
CA GLY A 9 -0.80 14.47 -13.22
C GLY A 9 -1.37 13.05 -13.17
N CYS A 10 -1.95 12.58 -14.27
CA CYS A 10 -2.47 11.22 -14.37
C CYS A 10 -1.34 10.18 -14.24
N VAL A 11 -0.20 10.42 -14.89
CA VAL A 11 0.97 9.54 -14.78
C VAL A 11 1.50 9.54 -13.37
N ALA A 12 1.62 10.70 -12.73
CA ALA A 12 2.08 10.81 -11.35
C ALA A 12 1.16 10.04 -10.39
N ALA A 13 -0.16 10.16 -10.56
CA ALA A 13 -1.13 9.44 -9.75
C ALA A 13 -0.99 7.92 -9.94
N ALA A 14 -0.85 7.47 -11.18
CA ALA A 14 -0.66 6.06 -11.50
C ALA A 14 0.64 5.51 -10.88
N LEU A 15 1.74 6.28 -10.96
CA LEU A 15 3.01 5.89 -10.37
C LEU A 15 2.93 5.84 -8.85
N SER A 16 2.27 6.81 -8.22
CA SER A 16 2.11 6.84 -6.77
C SER A 16 1.43 5.58 -6.26
N THR A 17 0.29 5.22 -6.83
CA THR A 17 -0.44 4.00 -6.45
C THR A 17 0.34 2.75 -6.86
N GLY A 18 0.84 2.70 -8.09
CA GLY A 18 1.52 1.52 -8.62
C GLY A 18 2.78 1.18 -7.85
N MET A 19 3.65 2.15 -7.61
CA MET A 19 4.89 1.92 -6.87
C MET A 19 4.63 1.59 -5.41
N SER A 20 3.65 2.25 -4.79
CA SER A 20 3.25 1.95 -3.41
C SER A 20 2.68 0.54 -3.29
N CYS A 21 1.90 0.09 -4.27
CA CYS A 21 1.34 -1.26 -4.25
C CYS A 21 2.41 -2.33 -4.49
N ILE A 22 3.44 -2.04 -5.29
CA ILE A 22 4.58 -2.95 -5.42
C ILE A 22 5.30 -3.08 -4.09
N GLY A 23 5.68 -1.96 -3.47
CA GLY A 23 6.34 -1.96 -2.18
C GLY A 23 5.47 -2.55 -1.08
N GLY A 24 4.19 -2.17 -1.05
CA GLY A 24 3.22 -2.68 -0.10
C GLY A 24 2.99 -4.18 -0.27
N GLY A 25 2.94 -4.67 -1.50
CA GLY A 25 2.81 -6.09 -1.79
C GLY A 25 3.99 -6.90 -1.27
N ILE A 26 5.20 -6.39 -1.43
CA ILE A 26 6.40 -7.03 -0.89
C ILE A 26 6.34 -7.03 0.64
N ALA A 27 6.00 -5.91 1.26
CA ALA A 27 5.91 -5.79 2.71
C ALA A 27 4.83 -6.70 3.28
N VAL A 28 3.64 -6.73 2.69
CA VAL A 28 2.53 -7.58 3.13
C VAL A 28 2.90 -9.06 2.97
N SER A 29 3.52 -9.42 1.85
CA SER A 29 3.96 -10.80 1.61
C SER A 29 4.93 -11.26 2.70
N ALA A 30 5.93 -10.45 3.03
CA ALA A 30 6.90 -10.76 4.08
C ALA A 30 6.23 -10.84 5.45
N ALA A 31 5.43 -9.83 5.81
CA ALA A 31 4.75 -9.77 7.10
C ALA A 31 3.75 -10.92 7.27
N ALA A 32 2.94 -11.18 6.24
CA ALA A 32 1.93 -12.23 6.29
C ALA A 32 2.55 -13.62 6.35
N SER A 33 3.62 -13.85 5.61
CA SER A 33 4.33 -15.14 5.64
C SER A 33 4.88 -15.42 7.03
N ALA A 34 5.54 -14.43 7.65
CA ALA A 34 6.06 -14.54 8.99
C ALA A 34 4.93 -14.73 10.01
N ALA A 35 3.84 -13.98 9.87
CA ALA A 35 2.68 -14.07 10.76
C ALA A 35 2.03 -15.44 10.69
N LEU A 36 1.83 -15.99 9.50
CA LEU A 36 1.24 -17.31 9.34
C LEU A 36 2.11 -18.42 9.94
N GLY A 37 3.44 -18.29 9.80
CA GLY A 37 4.37 -19.22 10.44
C GLY A 37 4.27 -19.16 11.96
N ALA A 38 4.21 -17.97 12.52
CA ALA A 38 4.08 -17.80 13.97
C ALA A 38 2.73 -18.28 14.49
N ILE A 39 1.63 -18.01 13.79
CA ILE A 39 0.27 -18.46 14.15
C ILE A 39 0.19 -19.97 14.15
N SER A 40 0.89 -20.65 13.23
CA SER A 40 0.88 -22.12 13.17
C SER A 40 1.52 -22.74 14.40
N GLU A 41 2.44 -22.04 15.07
CA GLU A 41 3.07 -22.49 16.30
C GLU A 41 2.28 -22.08 17.54
N ASP A 42 1.71 -20.89 17.52
CA ASP A 42 0.94 -20.33 18.64
C ASP A 42 -0.20 -19.46 18.11
N GLY A 43 -1.40 -20.03 18.09
CA GLY A 43 -2.61 -19.34 17.60
C GLY A 43 -3.00 -18.11 18.42
N SER A 44 -2.48 -17.97 19.65
CA SER A 44 -2.82 -16.82 20.50
C SER A 44 -2.27 -15.50 19.99
N ILE A 45 -1.32 -15.52 19.06
CA ILE A 45 -0.72 -14.29 18.51
C ILE A 45 -1.43 -13.73 17.28
N LEU A 46 -2.57 -14.33 16.90
CA LEU A 46 -3.31 -13.89 15.71
C LEU A 46 -3.61 -12.39 15.73
N GLY A 47 -4.09 -11.87 16.86
CA GLY A 47 -4.44 -10.44 16.97
C GLY A 47 -3.24 -9.52 16.76
N LYS A 48 -2.10 -9.84 17.34
CA LYS A 48 -0.86 -9.05 17.16
C LYS A 48 -0.37 -9.12 15.72
N SER A 49 -0.45 -10.29 15.12
CA SER A 49 -0.05 -10.51 13.73
C SER A 49 -0.88 -9.67 12.76
N LEU A 50 -2.18 -9.55 13.00
CA LEU A 50 -3.06 -8.72 12.17
C LEU A 50 -2.66 -7.24 12.22
N ILE A 51 -2.19 -6.74 13.37
CA ILE A 51 -1.71 -5.37 13.49
C ILE A 51 -0.51 -5.14 12.57
N PHE A 52 0.48 -6.03 12.58
CA PHE A 52 1.67 -5.88 11.75
C PHE A 52 1.35 -6.00 10.27
N VAL A 53 0.49 -6.92 9.87
CA VAL A 53 0.07 -7.06 8.48
C VAL A 53 -0.70 -5.80 8.05
N GLY A 54 -1.56 -5.26 8.90
CA GLY A 54 -2.30 -4.03 8.62
C GLY A 54 -1.39 -2.82 8.45
N LEU A 55 -0.31 -2.71 9.23
CA LEU A 55 0.67 -1.64 9.08
C LEU A 55 1.39 -1.74 7.72
N ALA A 56 1.74 -2.94 7.30
CA ALA A 56 2.37 -3.17 5.99
C ALA A 56 1.42 -2.78 4.85
N GLU A 57 0.12 -3.07 4.99
CA GLU A 57 -0.91 -2.68 4.03
C GLU A 57 -1.01 -1.18 3.85
N GLY A 58 -0.72 -0.40 4.88
CA GLY A 58 -0.82 1.06 4.87
C GLY A 58 0.06 1.72 3.81
N VAL A 59 1.15 1.11 3.40
CA VAL A 59 2.04 1.66 2.37
C VAL A 59 1.29 1.88 1.05
N CYS A 60 0.53 0.89 0.60
CA CYS A 60 -0.27 1.00 -0.63
C CYS A 60 -1.38 2.05 -0.47
N LEU A 61 -2.03 2.08 0.69
CA LEU A 61 -3.10 3.04 0.96
C LEU A 61 -2.60 4.48 0.93
N TYR A 62 -1.40 4.76 1.44
CA TYR A 62 -0.82 6.09 1.35
C TYR A 62 -0.60 6.52 -0.10
N GLY A 63 -0.10 5.62 -0.94
CA GLY A 63 0.06 5.92 -2.36
C GLY A 63 -1.27 6.22 -3.04
N LEU A 64 -2.31 5.50 -2.67
CA LEU A 64 -3.66 5.74 -3.19
C LEU A 64 -4.19 7.11 -2.77
N ILE A 65 -3.98 7.49 -1.50
CA ILE A 65 -4.39 8.80 -0.98
C ILE A 65 -3.69 9.92 -1.76
N ILE A 66 -2.38 9.81 -1.99
CA ILE A 66 -1.64 10.79 -2.76
C ILE A 66 -2.19 10.88 -4.19
N SER A 67 -2.53 9.76 -4.80
CA SER A 67 -3.14 9.75 -6.14
C SER A 67 -4.45 10.52 -6.18
N PHE A 68 -5.32 10.34 -5.19
CA PHE A 68 -6.55 11.11 -5.07
C PHE A 68 -6.28 12.60 -4.91
N MET A 69 -5.28 12.97 -4.12
CA MET A 69 -4.90 14.37 -3.94
C MET A 69 -4.39 14.97 -5.24
N ILE A 70 -3.61 14.24 -6.02
CA ILE A 70 -3.11 14.71 -7.32
C ILE A 70 -4.28 14.90 -8.28
N LEU A 71 -5.15 13.90 -8.42
CA LEU A 71 -6.29 13.99 -9.33
C LEU A 71 -7.28 15.08 -8.90
N GLY A 72 -7.37 15.36 -7.62
CA GLY A 72 -8.20 16.44 -7.11
C GLY A 72 -7.73 17.84 -7.49
N LYS A 73 -6.50 17.99 -8.01
CA LYS A 73 -5.98 19.27 -8.53
C LYS A 73 -6.55 19.63 -9.91
N PHE A 74 -7.11 18.67 -10.58
CA PHE A 74 -7.66 18.83 -11.91
C PHE A 74 -9.18 18.72 -11.90
#